data_7e0ea9ffc72033ff426378ffc23e364b
#
_entry.id   7e0ea9ffc72033ff426378ffc23e364b
#
_cell.length_a   1.000
_cell.length_b   1.000
_cell.length_c   1.000
_cell.angle_alpha   90.00
_cell.angle_beta   90.00
_cell.angle_gamma   90.00
#
_symmetry.space_group_name_H-M   'P 1'
#
loop_
_entity.id
_entity.type
_entity.pdbx_description
1 polymer ?
#
loop_
_entity_poly.entity_id
_entity_poly.type
_entity_poly.pdbx_seq_one_letter_code
_entity_poly.pdbx_strand_id
1 'polypeptide(L)'
;MMVIALCFSGGLLSGQTVLDNREQVDLTPRAIRHIQERHWPDSPAPGAGKYAPGITVDALREMIQQAVAHGRARQNTNGRSGQIYEYDFGRPIGTRIDGGPSTRLRVVVSPRNKVVTAFPF
;
A
#
# COMPACT_ATOMS: atom_id res chain seq x y z
N MET A 1 -11.08 7.44 -39.31
CA MET A 1 -10.96 7.04 -38.97
C MET A 1 -10.54 6.70 -38.01
N MET A 2 -10.55 6.90 -37.89
CA MET A 2 -10.16 6.55 -37.22
C MET A 2 -9.84 6.17 -36.38
N VAL A 3 -9.91 6.28 -36.10
CA VAL A 3 -9.52 5.80 -35.48
C VAL A 3 -9.27 5.49 -34.60
N ILE A 4 -9.40 5.73 -34.54
CA ILE A 4 -9.10 5.31 -33.89
C ILE A 4 -8.93 4.85 -32.99
N ALA A 5 -9.22 5.02 -33.04
CA ALA A 5 -8.98 4.44 -32.39
C ALA A 5 -8.81 3.86 -31.58
N LEU A 6 -9.01 3.95 -31.72
CA LEU A 6 -8.72 3.25 -31.25
C LEU A 6 -8.24 2.77 -30.37
N CYS A 7 -8.27 3.01 -30.45
CA CYS A 7 -7.77 2.49 -29.90
C CYS A 7 -7.59 2.12 -29.05
N PHE A 8 -7.93 2.41 -29.14
CA PHE A 8 -7.61 1.86 -28.60
C PHE A 8 -7.52 1.36 -27.93
N SER A 9 -7.83 1.50 -28.05
CA SER A 9 -7.64 0.78 -27.67
C SER A 9 -7.40 0.11 -27.11
N GLY A 10 -7.60 0.36 -27.30
CA GLY A 10 -7.15 -0.34 -27.00
C GLY A 10 -6.96 -0.82 -26.20
N GLY A 11 -7.12 -0.56 -26.30
CA GLY A 11 -6.65 -1.04 -25.93
C GLY A 11 -6.56 -1.39 -25.15
N LEU A 12 -6.87 -1.24 -25.20
CA LEU A 12 -6.64 -1.75 -24.78
C LEU A 12 -6.59 -2.17 -24.03
N LEU A 13 -6.85 -2.16 -23.89
CA LEU A 13 -6.68 -2.79 -23.51
C LEU A 13 -6.45 -3.32 -22.87
N SER A 14 -6.68 -3.05 -22.60
CA SER A 14 -6.37 -3.80 -22.23
C SER A 14 -5.72 -4.64 -21.74
N GLY A 15 -5.86 -4.74 -21.38
CA GLY A 15 -5.18 -5.93 -20.90
C GLY A 15 -3.79 -5.70 -20.36
N GLN A 16 -3.30 -4.56 -20.56
CA GLN A 16 -1.95 -4.21 -20.12
C GLN A 16 -1.82 -4.20 -18.61
N THR A 17 -2.88 -3.82 -17.93
CA THR A 17 -2.83 -3.82 -16.48
C THR A 17 -2.61 -5.21 -15.92
N VAL A 18 -2.98 -6.23 -16.68
CA VAL A 18 -2.76 -7.61 -16.28
C VAL A 18 -1.27 -7.92 -16.16
N LEU A 19 -0.44 -7.21 -16.90
CA LEU A 19 1.00 -7.44 -16.89
C LEU A 19 1.70 -6.73 -15.74
N ASP A 20 1.02 -5.78 -15.10
CA ASP A 20 1.57 -5.05 -13.98
C ASP A 20 0.85 -5.47 -12.70
N ASN A 21 1.55 -6.25 -11.89
CA ASN A 21 0.97 -6.80 -10.66
C ASN A 21 0.90 -5.79 -9.52
N ARG A 22 1.38 -4.56 -9.74
CA ARG A 22 1.43 -3.58 -8.66
C ARG A 22 0.05 -3.21 -8.13
N GLU A 23 -0.99 -3.32 -8.96
CA GLU A 23 -2.34 -2.97 -8.54
C GLU A 23 -3.14 -4.16 -8.03
N GLN A 24 -2.49 -5.31 -7.88
CA GLN A 24 -3.20 -6.55 -7.59
C GLN A 24 -2.70 -7.23 -6.32
N VAL A 25 -2.27 -6.42 -5.36
CA VAL A 25 -1.83 -6.99 -4.09
C VAL A 25 -3.02 -7.49 -3.29
N ASP A 26 -2.80 -8.58 -2.59
CA ASP A 26 -3.82 -9.24 -1.80
C ASP A 26 -3.70 -8.80 -0.34
N LEU A 27 -4.69 -8.07 0.13
CA LEU A 27 -4.79 -7.68 1.53
C LEU A 27 -5.62 -8.74 2.26
N THR A 28 -4.94 -9.73 2.81
CA THR A 28 -5.59 -10.87 3.44
C THR A 28 -6.14 -10.50 4.82
N PRO A 29 -7.13 -11.27 5.33
CA PRO A 29 -7.61 -11.06 6.71
C PRO A 29 -6.50 -11.13 7.75
N ARG A 30 -5.50 -11.99 7.53
CA ARG A 30 -4.36 -12.09 8.43
C ARG A 30 -3.54 -10.82 8.46
N ALA A 31 -3.29 -10.23 7.30
CA ALA A 31 -2.56 -8.98 7.20
C ALA A 31 -3.35 -7.84 7.85
N ILE A 32 -4.66 -7.78 7.61
CA ILE A 32 -5.52 -6.78 8.24
C ILE A 32 -5.41 -6.88 9.75
N ARG A 33 -5.53 -8.08 10.30
CA ARG A 33 -5.44 -8.28 11.73
C ARG A 33 -4.09 -7.84 12.30
N HIS A 34 -3.01 -8.21 11.62
CA HIS A 34 -1.67 -7.79 12.02
C HIS A 34 -1.54 -6.27 12.04
N ILE A 35 -2.04 -5.62 10.97
CA ILE A 35 -1.96 -4.16 10.88
C ILE A 35 -2.77 -3.51 12.00
N GLN A 36 -3.96 -4.03 12.29
CA GLN A 36 -4.77 -3.51 13.37
C GLN A 36 -4.10 -3.67 14.73
N GLU A 37 -3.49 -4.81 14.97
CA GLU A 37 -2.83 -5.07 16.25
C GLU A 37 -1.65 -4.16 16.51
N ARG A 38 -0.96 -3.73 15.48
CA ARG A 38 0.28 -2.96 15.64
C ARG A 38 0.16 -1.49 15.27
N HIS A 39 -0.73 -1.15 14.38
CA HIS A 39 -0.70 0.16 13.73
C HIS A 39 -2.03 0.93 13.82
N TRP A 40 -3.08 0.34 14.37
CA TRP A 40 -4.33 1.08 14.58
C TRP A 40 -4.12 2.17 15.61
N PRO A 41 -4.94 3.22 15.58
CA PRO A 41 -4.71 4.39 16.46
C PRO A 41 -4.66 4.05 17.94
N ASP A 42 -5.44 3.07 18.37
CA ASP A 42 -5.53 2.67 19.78
C ASP A 42 -4.64 1.48 20.12
N SER A 43 -3.80 1.04 19.19
CA SER A 43 -2.90 -0.09 19.43
C SER A 43 -1.87 0.27 20.50
N PRO A 44 -1.66 -0.59 21.51
CA PRO A 44 -0.63 -0.37 22.52
C PRO A 44 0.77 -0.78 22.05
N ALA A 45 0.91 -1.32 20.84
CA ALA A 45 2.21 -1.80 20.36
C ALA A 45 3.22 -0.65 20.30
N PRO A 46 4.38 -0.78 20.96
CA PRO A 46 5.37 0.28 20.97
C PRO A 46 6.20 0.29 19.69
N GLY A 47 6.84 1.43 19.43
CA GLY A 47 7.82 1.53 18.36
C GLY A 47 7.25 1.34 16.97
N ALA A 48 6.01 1.71 16.75
CA ALA A 48 5.34 1.53 15.46
C ALA A 48 4.58 2.79 15.06
N GLY A 49 4.58 3.10 13.77
CA GLY A 49 3.71 4.15 13.25
C GLY A 49 2.25 3.76 13.42
N LYS A 50 1.39 4.75 13.57
CA LYS A 50 -0.04 4.53 13.80
C LYS A 50 -0.84 5.29 12.75
N TYR A 51 -1.93 4.67 12.29
CA TYR A 51 -2.90 5.36 11.43
C TYR A 51 -3.65 6.43 12.24
N ALA A 52 -4.21 7.39 11.52
CA ALA A 52 -4.99 8.46 12.15
C ALA A 52 -6.28 7.90 12.74
N PRO A 53 -6.82 8.54 13.80
CA PRO A 53 -8.12 8.13 14.34
C PRO A 53 -9.19 8.15 13.27
N GLY A 54 -10.12 7.19 13.35
CA GLY A 54 -11.20 7.06 12.38
C GLY A 54 -10.85 6.24 11.15
N ILE A 55 -9.64 5.69 11.07
CA ILE A 55 -9.26 4.80 9.96
C ILE A 55 -10.21 3.60 9.90
N THR A 56 -10.60 3.24 8.69
CA THR A 56 -11.40 2.04 8.43
C THR A 56 -10.61 1.06 7.59
N VAL A 57 -11.06 -0.20 7.57
CA VAL A 57 -10.42 -1.22 6.72
C VAL A 57 -10.56 -0.84 5.24
N ASP A 58 -11.69 -0.26 4.85
CA ASP A 58 -11.85 0.17 3.45
C ASP A 58 -10.87 1.29 3.09
N ALA A 59 -10.68 2.26 3.98
CA ALA A 59 -9.68 3.31 3.75
C ALA A 59 -8.28 2.74 3.70
N LEU A 60 -7.95 1.79 4.57
CA LEU A 60 -6.66 1.11 4.56
C LEU A 60 -6.43 0.42 3.22
N ARG A 61 -7.44 -0.30 2.72
CA ARG A 61 -7.35 -1.00 1.45
C ARG A 61 -7.07 -0.05 0.30
N GLU A 62 -7.77 1.08 0.26
CA GLU A 62 -7.55 2.07 -0.78
C GLU A 62 -6.17 2.70 -0.71
N MET A 63 -5.71 3.02 0.50
CA MET A 63 -4.38 3.60 0.67
C MET A 63 -3.29 2.62 0.24
N ILE A 64 -3.44 1.35 0.58
CA ILE A 64 -2.48 0.32 0.16
C ILE A 64 -2.45 0.21 -1.36
N GLN A 65 -3.62 0.15 -2.00
CA GLN A 65 -3.68 0.05 -3.46
C GLN A 65 -3.03 1.26 -4.13
N GLN A 66 -3.28 2.45 -3.60
CA GLN A 66 -2.68 3.65 -4.14
C GLN A 66 -1.17 3.67 -3.96
N ALA A 67 -0.69 3.26 -2.80
CA ALA A 67 0.75 3.21 -2.53
C ALA A 67 1.45 2.20 -3.45
N VAL A 68 0.84 1.05 -3.67
CA VAL A 68 1.43 0.03 -4.55
C VAL A 68 1.40 0.48 -6.01
N ALA A 69 0.30 1.13 -6.44
CA ALA A 69 0.18 1.57 -7.83
C ALA A 69 1.12 2.73 -8.16
N HIS A 70 1.32 3.67 -7.24
CA HIS A 70 1.99 4.93 -7.53
C HIS A 70 3.25 5.16 -6.70
N GLY A 71 3.50 4.35 -5.69
CA GLY A 71 4.64 4.55 -4.80
C GLY A 71 5.97 4.12 -5.41
N ARG A 72 7.02 4.49 -4.73
CA ARG A 72 8.37 4.08 -5.09
C ARG A 72 8.58 2.64 -4.63
N ALA A 73 8.92 1.76 -5.56
CA ALA A 73 9.15 0.35 -5.28
C ALA A 73 10.65 0.10 -5.07
N ARG A 74 10.97 -0.74 -4.09
CA ARG A 74 12.32 -1.24 -3.89
C ARG A 74 12.27 -2.64 -3.32
N GLN A 75 13.38 -3.36 -3.46
CA GLN A 75 13.51 -4.68 -2.87
C GLN A 75 13.49 -4.59 -1.34
N ASN A 76 12.92 -5.60 -0.70
CA ASN A 76 13.01 -5.71 0.75
C ASN A 76 14.48 -5.92 1.16
N THR A 77 14.79 -5.60 2.40
CA THR A 77 16.17 -5.57 2.88
C THR A 77 16.44 -6.68 3.89
N ASN A 78 17.71 -6.81 4.30
CA ASN A 78 18.14 -7.74 5.34
C ASN A 78 17.83 -9.20 5.00
N GLY A 79 18.03 -9.57 3.73
CA GLY A 79 17.81 -10.92 3.27
C GLY A 79 16.36 -11.33 3.15
N ARG A 80 15.43 -10.42 3.36
CA ARG A 80 14.01 -10.69 3.20
C ARG A 80 13.62 -10.58 1.74
N SER A 81 12.69 -11.44 1.33
CA SER A 81 12.16 -11.41 -0.03
C SER A 81 11.00 -10.42 -0.13
N GLY A 82 10.61 -10.10 -1.36
CA GLY A 82 9.46 -9.26 -1.64
C GLY A 82 9.84 -7.83 -1.96
N GLN A 83 8.83 -6.98 -1.97
CA GLN A 83 8.96 -5.58 -2.36
C GLN A 83 8.45 -4.66 -1.26
N ILE A 84 9.04 -3.47 -1.20
CA ILE A 84 8.55 -2.39 -0.34
C ILE A 84 8.10 -1.26 -1.26
N TYR A 85 6.89 -0.75 -1.01
CA TYR A 85 6.35 0.41 -1.71
C TYR A 85 6.19 1.55 -0.72
N GLU A 86 6.64 2.75 -1.10
CA GLU A 86 6.55 3.92 -0.24
C GLU A 86 5.89 5.04 -1.02
N TYR A 87 4.86 5.65 -0.42
CA TYR A 87 4.08 6.67 -1.09
C TYR A 87 3.76 7.80 -0.13
N ASP A 88 3.90 9.03 -0.61
CA ASP A 88 3.57 10.23 0.14
C ASP A 88 2.20 10.75 -0.32
N PHE A 89 1.24 10.75 0.58
CA PHE A 89 -0.11 11.21 0.28
C PHE A 89 -0.24 12.73 0.26
N GLY A 90 0.78 13.46 0.74
CA GLY A 90 0.73 14.92 0.80
C GLY A 90 -0.20 15.45 1.87
N ARG A 91 -0.73 14.59 2.73
CA ARG A 91 -1.59 14.96 3.86
C ARG A 91 -1.32 14.00 5.00
N PRO A 92 -1.56 14.41 6.24
CA PRO A 92 -1.34 13.51 7.36
C PRO A 92 -2.25 12.28 7.28
N ILE A 93 -1.65 11.09 7.41
CA ILE A 93 -2.39 9.82 7.44
C ILE A 93 -2.20 9.11 8.78
N GLY A 94 -1.35 9.63 9.65
CA GLY A 94 -1.09 9.02 10.93
C GLY A 94 0.12 9.64 11.60
N THR A 95 0.79 8.86 12.43
CA THR A 95 1.98 9.30 13.16
C THR A 95 3.14 8.35 12.92
N ARG A 96 4.35 8.91 12.99
CA ARG A 96 5.59 8.14 12.94
C ARG A 96 5.87 7.51 14.30
N ILE A 97 6.90 6.68 14.33
CA ILE A 97 7.37 6.07 15.59
C ILE A 97 7.64 7.11 16.66
N ASP A 98 8.17 8.28 16.28
CA ASP A 98 8.51 9.34 17.23
C ASP A 98 7.29 10.17 17.65
N GLY A 99 6.10 9.84 17.17
CA GLY A 99 4.87 10.56 17.50
C GLY A 99 4.57 11.75 16.61
N GLY A 100 5.49 12.13 15.73
CA GLY A 100 5.24 13.22 14.79
C GLY A 100 4.29 12.82 13.67
N PRO A 101 3.68 13.78 12.96
CA PRO A 101 2.75 13.46 11.89
C PRO A 101 3.46 12.76 10.73
N SER A 102 2.75 11.82 10.11
CA SER A 102 3.24 11.12 8.93
C SER A 102 2.30 11.36 7.76
N THR A 103 2.88 11.63 6.59
CA THR A 103 2.16 11.71 5.33
C THR A 103 2.46 10.51 4.44
N ARG A 104 3.36 9.62 4.87
CA ARG A 104 3.89 8.55 4.02
C ARG A 104 3.45 7.19 4.52
N LEU A 105 3.17 6.31 3.58
CA LEU A 105 2.80 4.92 3.85
C LEU A 105 3.85 4.00 3.28
N ARG A 106 4.26 3.03 4.07
CA ARG A 106 5.13 1.94 3.62
C ARG A 106 4.33 0.66 3.59
N VAL A 107 4.34 -0.02 2.43
CA VAL A 107 3.65 -1.30 2.23
C VAL A 107 4.68 -2.35 1.91
N VAL A 108 4.69 -3.42 2.68
CA VAL A 108 5.58 -4.56 2.45
C VAL A 108 4.76 -5.68 1.82
N VAL A 109 5.22 -6.15 0.66
CA VAL A 109 4.49 -7.14 -0.14
C VAL A 109 5.40 -8.34 -0.36
N SER A 110 4.85 -9.54 -0.17
CA SER A 110 5.59 -10.79 -0.39
C SER A 110 5.79 -11.06 -1.89
N PRO A 111 6.69 -12.00 -2.24
CA PRO A 111 6.86 -12.39 -3.65
C PRO A 111 5.59 -12.91 -4.31
N ARG A 112 4.59 -13.31 -3.51
CA ARG A 112 3.30 -13.79 -4.02
C ARG A 112 2.24 -12.72 -4.06
N ASN A 113 2.65 -11.46 -4.01
CA ASN A 113 1.73 -10.30 -4.04
C ASN A 113 0.76 -10.23 -2.88
N LYS A 114 1.16 -10.75 -1.73
CA LYS A 114 0.36 -10.64 -0.52
C LYS A 114 0.94 -9.55 0.37
N VAL A 115 0.07 -8.70 0.89
CA VAL A 115 0.50 -7.67 1.83
C VAL A 115 0.96 -8.36 3.12
N VAL A 116 2.18 -8.05 3.53
CA VAL A 116 2.72 -8.51 4.81
C VAL A 116 2.34 -7.53 5.91
N THR A 117 2.58 -6.25 5.67
CA THR A 117 2.20 -5.18 6.58
C THR A 117 2.15 -3.86 5.83
N ALA A 118 1.52 -2.87 6.44
CA ALA A 118 1.50 -1.50 5.91
C ALA A 118 1.35 -0.53 7.06
N PHE A 119 2.16 0.52 7.08
CA PHE A 119 2.15 1.45 8.21
C PHE A 119 2.67 2.83 7.82
N PRO A 120 2.17 3.87 8.51
CA PRO A 120 2.74 5.22 8.37
C PRO A 120 4.17 5.27 8.89
N PHE A 121 5.03 6.08 8.22
CA PHE A 121 6.43 6.17 8.62
C PHE A 121 7.04 7.53 8.39
#